data_fd76630960f4e7201a5842c15a37c14b
#
_entry.id   fd76630960f4e7201a5842c15a37c14b
#
_cell.length_a   1.000
_cell.length_b   1.000
_cell.length_c   1.000
_cell.angle_alpha   90.00
_cell.angle_beta   90.00
_cell.angle_gamma   90.00
#
_symmetry.space_group_name_H-M   'P 1'
#
loop_
_entity.id
_entity.type
_entity.pdbx_description
1 polymer ?
#
loop_
_entity_poly.entity_id
_entity_poly.type
_entity_poly.pdbx_seq_one_letter_code
_entity_poly.pdbx_strand_id
1 'polypeptide(L)'
;MSYLVQAFLTPNDLFFVRNHNPVPDINGDDYTLEVEANPSVGIPESATFTLEDLKTKFPAVSIISALQCAGNRQEDYITNDRPLYVAPHWRNGAIGCAKWGGVRWDVRLE
;
A
#
# COMPACT_ATOMS: atom_id res chain seq x y z
N MET A 1 18.04 -15.26 13.53
CA MET A 1 16.57 -15.25 13.37
C MET A 1 16.15 -13.80 13.15
N SER A 2 15.37 -13.52 12.10
CA SER A 2 15.02 -12.14 11.76
C SER A 2 14.09 -11.55 12.83
N TYR A 3 14.34 -10.31 13.25
CA TYR A 3 13.49 -9.57 14.18
C TYR A 3 12.03 -9.41 13.69
N LEU A 4 11.79 -9.63 12.41
CA LEU A 4 10.46 -9.56 11.76
C LEU A 4 9.45 -10.59 12.27
N VAL A 5 9.89 -11.68 12.90
CA VAL A 5 9.01 -12.76 13.39
C VAL A 5 8.79 -12.71 14.92
N GLN A 6 9.28 -11.68 15.61
CA GLN A 6 9.19 -11.57 17.06
C GLN A 6 7.91 -10.92 17.56
N ALA A 7 7.15 -10.25 16.67
CA ALA A 7 5.90 -9.59 17.00
C ALA A 7 4.86 -9.85 15.91
N PHE A 8 3.59 -10.01 16.31
CA PHE A 8 2.47 -10.17 15.38
C PHE A 8 2.28 -8.92 14.51
N LEU A 9 2.41 -7.73 15.10
CA LEU A 9 2.45 -6.48 14.35
C LEU A 9 3.91 -6.11 14.12
N THR A 10 4.28 -5.91 12.87
CA THR A 10 5.63 -5.47 12.48
C THR A 10 5.84 -4.04 12.95
N PRO A 11 6.86 -3.75 13.78
CA PRO A 11 7.20 -2.37 14.13
C PRO A 11 7.46 -1.51 12.90
N ASN A 12 7.09 -0.23 12.94
CA ASN A 12 7.24 0.67 11.79
C ASN A 12 8.69 0.74 11.28
N ASP A 13 9.66 0.77 12.19
CA ASP A 13 11.09 0.82 11.85
C ASP A 13 11.60 -0.44 11.13
N LEU A 14 10.86 -1.54 11.25
CA LEU A 14 11.17 -2.82 10.61
C LEU A 14 10.23 -3.15 9.45
N PHE A 15 9.23 -2.31 9.19
CA PHE A 15 8.35 -2.50 8.06
C PHE A 15 9.12 -2.25 6.75
N PHE A 16 8.98 -3.14 5.77
CA PHE A 16 9.71 -3.00 4.52
C PHE A 16 9.31 -1.72 3.78
N VAL A 17 10.30 -1.08 3.15
CA VAL A 17 10.11 0.07 2.28
C VAL A 17 10.48 -0.35 0.86
N ARG A 18 9.52 -0.26 -0.06
CA ARG A 18 9.73 -0.58 -1.47
C ARG A 18 8.96 0.38 -2.36
N ASN A 19 9.71 1.10 -3.15
CA ASN A 19 9.15 1.92 -4.23
C ASN A 19 9.80 1.50 -5.55
N HIS A 20 9.03 1.36 -6.62
CA HIS A 20 9.57 0.96 -7.94
C HIS A 20 10.31 2.13 -8.59
N ASN A 21 9.75 3.30 -8.51
CA ASN A 21 10.30 4.56 -9.01
C ASN A 21 10.75 5.44 -7.83
N PRO A 22 11.42 6.57 -8.07
CA PRO A 22 11.70 7.56 -7.03
C PRO A 22 10.43 7.91 -6.24
N VAL A 23 10.58 8.09 -4.93
CA VAL A 23 9.47 8.50 -4.07
C VAL A 23 9.03 9.90 -4.49
N PRO A 24 7.75 10.12 -4.84
CA PRO A 24 7.28 11.45 -5.19
C PRO A 24 7.29 12.36 -3.96
N ASP A 25 7.66 13.62 -4.16
CA ASP A 25 7.52 14.67 -3.16
C ASP A 25 6.08 15.22 -3.25
N ILE A 26 5.24 14.83 -2.29
CA ILE A 26 3.81 15.20 -2.27
C ILE A 26 3.56 16.14 -1.11
N ASN A 27 3.10 17.35 -1.42
CA ASN A 27 2.59 18.27 -0.42
C ASN A 27 1.14 17.89 -0.05
N GLY A 28 0.90 17.63 1.24
CA GLY A 28 -0.43 17.25 1.73
C GLY A 28 -1.49 18.33 1.54
N ASP A 29 -1.10 19.61 1.51
CA ASP A 29 -2.03 20.73 1.34
C ASP A 29 -2.58 20.81 -0.10
N ASP A 30 -1.81 20.33 -1.07
CA ASP A 30 -2.18 20.30 -2.50
C ASP A 30 -2.64 18.91 -2.95
N TYR A 31 -2.66 17.93 -2.03
CA TYR A 31 -3.03 16.57 -2.37
C TYR A 31 -4.49 16.45 -2.74
N THR A 32 -4.75 15.78 -3.87
CA THR A 32 -6.09 15.41 -4.30
C THR A 32 -6.14 13.94 -4.71
N LEU A 33 -7.25 13.30 -4.37
CA LEU A 33 -7.62 11.96 -4.83
C LEU A 33 -8.76 12.09 -5.83
N GLU A 34 -8.50 11.70 -7.07
CA GLU A 34 -9.52 11.62 -8.11
C GLU A 34 -10.08 10.20 -8.20
N VAL A 35 -11.39 10.11 -8.18
CA VAL A 35 -12.15 8.87 -8.38
C VAL A 35 -12.87 8.99 -9.71
N GLU A 36 -12.48 8.21 -10.68
CA GLU A 36 -13.10 8.22 -12.01
C GLU A 36 -14.45 7.48 -12.01
N ALA A 37 -15.39 8.01 -12.77
CA ALA A 37 -16.68 7.36 -12.99
C ALA A 37 -16.52 5.98 -13.65
N ASN A 38 -17.15 4.99 -13.05
CA ASN A 38 -17.27 3.66 -13.64
C ASN A 38 -18.63 3.04 -13.27
N PRO A 39 -19.67 3.29 -14.09
CA PRO A 39 -21.02 2.79 -13.82
C PRO A 39 -21.09 1.27 -13.70
N SER A 40 -20.19 0.53 -14.34
CA SER A 40 -20.16 -0.94 -14.29
C SER A 40 -19.84 -1.50 -12.90
N VAL A 41 -19.19 -0.70 -12.03
CA VAL A 41 -18.87 -1.06 -10.64
C VAL A 41 -19.59 -0.17 -9.62
N GLY A 42 -20.62 0.59 -10.07
CA GLY A 42 -21.46 1.38 -9.19
C GLY A 42 -20.90 2.77 -8.85
N ILE A 43 -19.98 3.30 -9.64
CA ILE A 43 -19.46 4.67 -9.53
C ILE A 43 -20.06 5.49 -10.67
N PRO A 44 -21.20 6.16 -10.49
CA PRO A 44 -21.93 6.85 -11.58
C PRO A 44 -21.23 8.13 -12.05
N GLU A 45 -20.52 8.82 -11.16
CA GLU A 45 -19.91 10.11 -11.43
C GLU A 45 -18.47 10.15 -10.89
N SER A 46 -17.62 10.95 -11.54
CA SER A 46 -16.27 11.23 -11.05
C SER A 46 -16.32 12.20 -9.88
N ALA A 47 -15.45 12.02 -8.91
CA ALA A 47 -15.33 12.89 -7.74
C ALA A 47 -13.86 13.13 -7.41
N THR A 48 -13.57 14.32 -6.88
CA THR A 48 -12.23 14.70 -6.41
C THR A 48 -12.31 15.05 -4.93
N PHE A 49 -11.41 14.49 -4.13
CA PHE A 49 -11.33 14.70 -2.69
C PHE A 49 -9.96 15.27 -2.32
N THR A 50 -9.95 16.28 -1.48
CA THR A 50 -8.73 16.76 -0.82
C THR A 50 -8.37 15.83 0.34
N LEU A 51 -7.14 15.94 0.86
CA LEU A 51 -6.74 15.21 2.07
C LEU A 51 -7.62 15.58 3.27
N GLU A 52 -8.05 16.83 3.37
CA GLU A 52 -8.96 17.29 4.43
C GLU A 52 -10.36 16.70 4.27
N ASP A 53 -10.88 16.59 3.05
CA ASP A 53 -12.14 15.89 2.78
C ASP A 53 -12.10 14.44 3.25
N LEU A 54 -11.01 13.74 2.96
CA LEU A 54 -10.84 12.35 3.39
C LEU A 54 -10.79 12.22 4.92
N LYS A 55 -10.22 13.20 5.62
CA LYS A 55 -10.14 13.19 7.08
C LYS A 55 -11.44 13.57 7.78
N THR A 56 -12.26 14.43 7.17
CA THR A 56 -13.42 15.06 7.85
C THR A 56 -14.77 14.55 7.36
N LYS A 57 -14.89 14.17 6.08
CA LYS A 57 -16.18 13.77 5.49
C LYS A 57 -16.47 12.28 5.65
N PHE A 58 -15.48 11.48 5.97
CA PHE A 58 -15.63 10.03 6.04
C PHE A 58 -15.23 9.48 7.41
N PRO A 59 -15.93 8.47 7.94
CA PRO A 59 -15.55 7.85 9.20
C PRO A 59 -14.23 7.11 9.06
N ALA A 60 -13.29 7.40 9.95
CA ALA A 60 -12.05 6.67 10.02
C ALA A 60 -12.28 5.27 10.61
N VAL A 61 -11.70 4.27 9.99
CA VAL A 61 -11.71 2.88 10.46
C VAL A 61 -10.28 2.36 10.55
N SER A 62 -10.09 1.27 11.28
CA SER A 62 -8.79 0.59 11.29
C SER A 62 -8.96 -0.91 11.14
N ILE A 63 -8.02 -1.52 10.43
CA ILE A 63 -7.94 -2.96 10.21
C ILE A 63 -6.53 -3.45 10.52
N ILE A 64 -6.42 -4.71 10.93
CA ILE A 64 -5.12 -5.39 11.00
C ILE A 64 -5.02 -6.25 9.75
N SER A 65 -3.97 -6.01 8.95
CA SER A 65 -3.77 -6.75 7.71
C SER A 65 -2.29 -6.83 7.35
N ALA A 66 -1.92 -7.91 6.70
CA ALA A 66 -0.60 -8.05 6.10
C ALA A 66 -0.55 -7.30 4.77
N LEU A 67 0.59 -6.68 4.50
CA LEU A 67 0.96 -6.11 3.21
C LEU A 67 2.24 -6.80 2.72
N GLN A 68 2.24 -7.22 1.47
CA GLN A 68 3.36 -7.90 0.85
C GLN A 68 3.68 -7.25 -0.50
N CYS A 69 4.97 -7.03 -0.76
CA CYS A 69 5.45 -6.71 -2.09
C CYS A 69 5.35 -7.94 -2.99
N ALA A 70 4.89 -7.78 -4.24
CA ALA A 70 4.86 -8.87 -5.21
C ALA A 70 6.24 -9.47 -5.51
N GLY A 71 7.32 -8.71 -5.24
CA GLY A 71 8.70 -9.19 -5.34
C GLY A 71 9.20 -9.94 -4.11
N ASN A 72 8.37 -10.17 -3.08
CA ASN A 72 8.79 -10.95 -1.93
C ASN A 72 9.16 -12.37 -2.38
N ARG A 73 10.31 -12.90 -1.90
CA ARG A 73 10.88 -14.18 -2.33
C ARG A 73 11.26 -14.25 -3.82
N GLN A 74 11.45 -13.12 -4.47
CA GLN A 74 11.85 -13.08 -5.88
C GLN A 74 13.14 -13.87 -6.14
N GLU A 75 14.05 -13.90 -5.18
CA GLU A 75 15.31 -14.66 -5.28
C GLU A 75 15.09 -16.16 -5.44
N ASP A 76 13.98 -16.72 -4.92
CA ASP A 76 13.64 -18.13 -5.05
C ASP A 76 13.29 -18.54 -6.49
N TYR A 77 12.99 -17.58 -7.36
CA TYR A 77 12.66 -17.80 -8.77
C TYR A 77 13.83 -17.56 -9.71
N ILE A 78 15.00 -17.22 -9.17
CA ILE A 78 16.22 -17.05 -9.96
C ILE A 78 16.75 -18.44 -10.31
N THR A 79 16.80 -18.73 -11.59
CA THR A 79 17.43 -19.94 -12.13
C THR A 79 18.51 -19.54 -13.12
N ASN A 80 19.39 -20.48 -13.48
CA ASN A 80 20.42 -20.24 -14.51
C ASN A 80 19.80 -19.84 -15.86
N ASP A 81 18.58 -20.27 -16.14
CA ASP A 81 17.86 -19.99 -17.38
C ASP A 81 17.04 -18.66 -17.29
N ARG A 82 16.85 -18.12 -16.09
CA ARG A 82 16.12 -16.88 -15.83
C ARG A 82 16.87 -16.00 -14.83
N PRO A 83 18.03 -15.46 -15.22
CA PRO A 83 18.73 -14.54 -14.36
C PRO A 83 17.88 -13.26 -14.21
N LEU A 84 17.69 -12.79 -12.97
CA LEU A 84 17.08 -11.50 -12.72
C LEU A 84 18.15 -10.41 -12.87
N TYR A 85 17.97 -9.57 -13.86
CA TYR A 85 18.90 -8.45 -14.15
C TYR A 85 18.63 -7.20 -13.32
N VAL A 86 17.61 -7.21 -12.47
CA VAL A 86 17.17 -6.02 -11.71
C VAL A 86 17.35 -6.24 -10.21
N ALA A 87 18.30 -5.55 -9.64
CA ALA A 87 18.45 -5.43 -8.18
C ALA A 87 17.48 -4.37 -7.61
N PRO A 88 17.11 -4.43 -6.31
CA PRO A 88 17.50 -5.42 -5.32
C PRO A 88 16.62 -6.66 -5.36
N HIS A 89 17.24 -7.81 -5.15
CA HIS A 89 16.51 -9.07 -5.01
C HIS A 89 15.96 -9.19 -3.58
N TRP A 90 14.64 -9.34 -3.46
CA TRP A 90 14.01 -9.60 -2.18
C TRP A 90 14.08 -11.09 -1.86
N ARG A 91 14.58 -11.41 -0.68
CA ARG A 91 14.37 -12.71 -0.05
C ARG A 91 12.96 -12.77 0.54
N ASN A 92 12.82 -13.02 1.82
CA ASN A 92 11.55 -13.21 2.51
C ASN A 92 11.22 -12.05 3.48
N GLY A 93 11.73 -10.85 3.24
CA GLY A 93 11.56 -9.70 4.12
C GLY A 93 10.57 -8.63 3.63
N ALA A 94 10.06 -8.75 2.41
CA ALA A 94 9.14 -7.77 1.84
C ALA A 94 7.68 -8.09 2.17
N ILE A 95 7.40 -8.37 3.44
CA ILE A 95 6.08 -8.61 4.02
C ILE A 95 6.06 -8.05 5.45
N GLY A 96 4.94 -7.49 5.85
CA GLY A 96 4.71 -7.03 7.22
C GLY A 96 3.23 -7.05 7.55
N CYS A 97 2.89 -7.11 8.82
CA CYS A 97 1.52 -7.00 9.32
C CYS A 97 1.41 -5.73 10.16
N ALA A 98 0.44 -4.88 9.87
CA ALA A 98 0.25 -3.65 10.61
C ALA A 98 -1.24 -3.36 10.86
N LYS A 99 -1.48 -2.45 11.83
CA LYS A 99 -2.78 -1.82 12.01
C LYS A 99 -2.84 -0.60 11.09
N TRP A 100 -3.65 -0.70 10.06
CA TRP A 100 -3.87 0.34 9.06
C TRP A 100 -5.04 1.20 9.48
N GLY A 101 -4.90 2.51 9.41
CA GLY A 101 -5.97 3.48 9.62
C GLY A 101 -6.28 4.24 8.33
N GLY A 102 -7.54 4.54 8.10
CA GLY A 102 -7.96 5.30 6.92
C GLY A 102 -9.46 5.31 6.76
N VAL A 103 -9.93 5.80 5.63
CA VAL A 103 -11.34 5.78 5.24
C VAL A 103 -11.65 4.53 4.43
N ARG A 104 -12.89 4.07 4.50
CA ARG A 104 -13.33 2.91 3.72
C ARG A 104 -13.61 3.34 2.29
N TRP A 105 -13.15 2.52 1.34
CA TRP A 105 -13.42 2.74 -0.08
C TRP A 105 -14.83 2.33 -0.53
N ASP A 106 -15.55 1.56 0.27
CA ASP A 106 -16.89 1.05 -0.04
C ASP A 106 -18.03 1.99 0.43
N VAL A 107 -17.70 3.18 0.91
CA VAL A 107 -18.71 4.19 1.25
C VAL A 107 -19.36 4.65 -0.06
N ARG A 108 -20.64 4.34 -0.23
CA ARG A 108 -21.43 4.89 -1.32
C ARG A 108 -21.45 6.40 -1.16
N LEU A 109 -21.06 7.10 -2.19
CA LEU A 109 -21.24 8.54 -2.29
C LEU A 109 -22.75 8.78 -2.50
N GLU A 110 -23.49 9.02 -1.40
CA GLU A 110 -24.88 9.47 -1.43
C GLU A 110 -24.93 10.96 -1.70
#